data_69d73cbf85238216edcc6000cc3a506f
#
_entry.id   69d73cbf85238216edcc6000cc3a506f
#
_cell.length_a   1.000
_cell.length_b   1.000
_cell.length_c   1.000
_cell.angle_alpha   90.00
_cell.angle_beta   90.00
_cell.angle_gamma   90.00
#
_symmetry.space_group_name_H-M   'P 1'
#
loop_
_entity.id
_entity.type
_entity.pdbx_description
1 polymer ?
#
loop_
_entity_poly.entity_id
_entity_poly.type
_entity_poly.pdbx_seq_one_letter_code
_entity_poly.pdbx_strand_id
1 'polypeptide(L)'
;MTAEHSAATYGEVVERDVVIVGGGPAGLSAAARLASAGLAVTILDEQPELGGQYYRRPAPAVARQWGDHRPEGGRLIAQVRAAGAECRTGHLVWGVEDDGRTLLASDDAEHPVRLRARYLVLATGAFERVFPFPGWQLPGVTTPGFAQHLAASDHTTVGDRVVLAGSGPFLLPVACSLIELGVSVAGIAEAGRPYRPSLRALGTLGHPARLRELASYAARLARARVPIWQETVVLRADGRDRVSSVTLAAAARPARPVRTVEVDALCVGYGFRPQTDLARMLGCQVRVDVASGDAVPVTGAAGRASRADVYVVGEAAGIGGVHAAKARGLAAAHDILTREGRSAVPVSEARRMMSARRRLARFTALTDSLYPGPAALLATLAPALPADTVVCRCEAVRAEEIRTTAAGSADGDLNATKAWTRAGMGPCQGRECGFAVAGLVRSVMPGRGVGDGESRVEIFPSRLPVRPVPLATLLELAGPESQKGDA
;
A
#
# COMPACT_ATOMS: atom_id res chain seq x y z
N MET A 1 2.37 -23.70 -28.73
CA MET A 1 2.59 -24.76 -27.73
C MET A 1 1.82 -24.36 -26.50
N THR A 2 0.64 -24.91 -26.37
CA THR A 2 -0.28 -24.75 -25.23
C THR A 2 0.31 -25.51 -24.05
N ALA A 3 0.71 -24.79 -23.01
CA ALA A 3 1.07 -25.43 -21.73
C ALA A 3 -0.20 -26.08 -21.18
N GLU A 4 -0.20 -27.40 -21.12
CA GLU A 4 -1.19 -28.18 -20.38
C GLU A 4 -1.11 -27.75 -18.90
N HIS A 5 -2.08 -26.93 -18.45
CA HIS A 5 -2.36 -26.76 -17.06
C HIS A 5 -2.95 -28.10 -16.59
N SER A 6 -2.14 -28.90 -15.88
CA SER A 6 -2.63 -30.05 -15.13
C SER A 6 -3.83 -29.57 -14.30
N ALA A 7 -5.01 -30.10 -14.57
CA ALA A 7 -6.20 -29.90 -13.78
C ALA A 7 -5.92 -30.45 -12.37
N ALA A 8 -5.45 -29.60 -11.46
CA ALA A 8 -5.38 -29.93 -10.05
C ALA A 8 -6.81 -30.14 -9.57
N THR A 9 -7.08 -31.29 -9.00
CA THR A 9 -8.37 -31.65 -8.40
C THR A 9 -8.67 -30.61 -7.32
N TYR A 10 -9.80 -29.92 -7.41
CA TYR A 10 -10.21 -28.90 -6.43
C TYR A 10 -10.19 -29.52 -5.02
N GLY A 11 -9.37 -28.97 -4.13
CA GLY A 11 -9.16 -29.47 -2.77
C GLY A 11 -7.78 -30.05 -2.48
N GLU A 12 -6.96 -30.34 -3.49
CA GLU A 12 -5.59 -30.83 -3.27
C GLU A 12 -4.67 -29.71 -2.76
N VAL A 13 -3.94 -30.00 -1.68
CA VAL A 13 -2.97 -29.07 -1.11
C VAL A 13 -1.64 -29.18 -1.86
N VAL A 14 -1.25 -28.13 -2.53
CA VAL A 14 0.03 -28.07 -3.24
C VAL A 14 1.12 -27.67 -2.27
N GLU A 15 2.11 -28.56 -2.03
CA GLU A 15 3.22 -28.30 -1.14
C GLU A 15 4.37 -27.56 -1.86
N ARG A 16 4.98 -26.57 -1.16
CA ARG A 16 6.11 -25.77 -1.64
C ARG A 16 7.13 -25.51 -0.53
N ASP A 17 8.40 -25.34 -0.91
CA ASP A 17 9.38 -24.85 0.06
C ASP A 17 9.07 -23.42 0.49
N VAL A 18 8.78 -22.55 -0.49
CA VAL A 18 8.48 -21.15 -0.25
C VAL A 18 7.29 -20.69 -1.07
N VAL A 19 6.29 -20.09 -0.42
CA VAL A 19 5.23 -19.34 -1.10
C VAL A 19 5.42 -17.85 -0.82
N ILE A 20 5.41 -17.06 -1.88
CA ILE A 20 5.56 -15.60 -1.83
C ILE A 20 4.23 -14.99 -2.25
N VAL A 21 3.62 -14.18 -1.38
CA VAL A 21 2.40 -13.43 -1.67
C VAL A 21 2.75 -12.02 -2.11
N GLY A 22 2.58 -11.76 -3.40
CA GLY A 22 2.88 -10.48 -4.06
C GLY A 22 4.16 -10.54 -4.92
N GLY A 23 3.97 -10.37 -6.23
CA GLY A 23 5.00 -10.35 -7.27
C GLY A 23 5.59 -8.96 -7.54
N GLY A 24 5.58 -8.07 -6.55
CA GLY A 24 6.22 -6.76 -6.62
C GLY A 24 7.75 -6.83 -6.45
N PRO A 25 8.46 -5.68 -6.41
CA PRO A 25 9.93 -5.62 -6.35
C PRO A 25 10.56 -6.47 -5.23
N ALA A 26 9.91 -6.55 -4.07
CA ALA A 26 10.38 -7.34 -2.93
C ALA A 26 10.22 -8.84 -3.16
N GLY A 27 9.02 -9.27 -3.56
CA GLY A 27 8.72 -10.69 -3.83
C GLY A 27 9.56 -11.23 -4.97
N LEU A 28 9.67 -10.49 -6.09
CA LEU A 28 10.52 -10.86 -7.22
C LEU A 28 12.00 -11.00 -6.82
N SER A 29 12.51 -10.07 -5.99
CA SER A 29 13.91 -10.13 -5.53
C SER A 29 14.16 -11.34 -4.63
N ALA A 30 13.20 -11.69 -3.78
CA ALA A 30 13.28 -12.90 -2.96
C ALA A 30 13.19 -14.16 -3.82
N ALA A 31 12.19 -14.23 -4.72
CA ALA A 31 11.94 -15.38 -5.57
C ALA A 31 13.16 -15.72 -6.47
N ALA A 32 13.72 -14.73 -7.16
CA ALA A 32 14.88 -14.93 -8.00
C ALA A 32 16.03 -15.58 -7.23
N ARG A 33 16.30 -15.11 -6.00
CA ARG A 33 17.40 -15.63 -5.18
C ARG A 33 17.12 -17.02 -4.63
N LEU A 34 15.90 -17.28 -4.17
CA LEU A 34 15.51 -18.56 -3.59
C LEU A 34 15.45 -19.67 -4.64
N ALA A 35 14.79 -19.40 -5.77
CA ALA A 35 14.69 -20.36 -6.87
C ALA A 35 16.05 -20.67 -7.51
N SER A 36 16.93 -19.66 -7.70
CA SER A 36 18.30 -19.88 -8.17
C SER A 36 19.14 -20.76 -7.23
N ALA A 37 18.75 -20.90 -5.97
CA ALA A 37 19.38 -21.79 -5.01
C ALA A 37 18.69 -23.18 -4.94
N GLY A 38 17.75 -23.47 -5.85
CA GLY A 38 17.09 -24.76 -6.01
C GLY A 38 15.97 -25.04 -5.01
N LEU A 39 15.34 -24.01 -4.43
CA LEU A 39 14.10 -24.17 -3.65
C LEU A 39 12.88 -24.15 -4.59
N ALA A 40 11.85 -24.93 -4.24
CA ALA A 40 10.55 -24.90 -4.91
C ALA A 40 9.79 -23.62 -4.48
N VAL A 41 9.81 -22.60 -5.32
CA VAL A 41 9.23 -21.29 -5.05
C VAL A 41 7.99 -21.05 -5.90
N THR A 42 6.89 -20.67 -5.28
CA THR A 42 5.69 -20.19 -5.98
C THR A 42 5.39 -18.74 -5.57
N ILE A 43 5.17 -17.86 -6.55
CA ILE A 43 4.66 -16.51 -6.36
C ILE A 43 3.16 -16.52 -6.66
N LEU A 44 2.36 -15.98 -5.73
CA LEU A 44 0.95 -15.65 -5.94
C LEU A 44 0.80 -14.14 -6.08
N ASP A 45 0.23 -13.67 -7.17
CA ASP A 45 -0.06 -12.23 -7.36
C ASP A 45 -1.50 -12.06 -7.86
N GLU A 46 -2.25 -11.14 -7.25
CA GLU A 46 -3.63 -10.81 -7.64
C GLU A 46 -3.73 -10.11 -9.00
N GLN A 47 -2.64 -9.55 -9.49
CA GLN A 47 -2.61 -8.87 -10.79
C GLN A 47 -2.34 -9.88 -11.92
N PRO A 48 -2.83 -9.60 -13.13
CA PRO A 48 -2.58 -10.46 -14.30
C PRO A 48 -1.10 -10.48 -14.72
N GLU A 49 -0.31 -9.49 -14.27
CA GLU A 49 1.12 -9.39 -14.56
C GLU A 49 1.94 -9.15 -13.30
N LEU A 50 3.13 -9.77 -13.25
CA LEU A 50 4.13 -9.52 -12.20
C LEU A 50 4.74 -8.13 -12.32
N GLY A 51 5.24 -7.59 -11.21
CA GLY A 51 5.89 -6.29 -11.13
C GLY A 51 5.31 -5.42 -10.01
N GLY A 52 4.12 -5.75 -9.55
CA GLY A 52 3.37 -4.96 -8.57
C GLY A 52 3.12 -3.53 -9.07
N GLN A 53 2.92 -2.59 -8.16
CA GLN A 53 2.61 -1.21 -8.55
C GLN A 53 3.81 -0.45 -9.13
N TYR A 54 5.04 -0.80 -8.71
CA TYR A 54 6.23 -0.06 -9.14
C TYR A 54 6.75 -0.48 -10.51
N TYR A 55 6.82 -1.79 -10.80
CA TYR A 55 7.27 -2.35 -12.08
C TYR A 55 6.11 -2.72 -13.00
N ARG A 56 4.96 -2.08 -12.82
CA ARG A 56 3.83 -2.27 -13.73
C ARG A 56 4.25 -1.92 -15.15
N ARG A 57 3.96 -2.83 -16.07
CA ARG A 57 4.39 -2.72 -17.45
C ARG A 57 3.26 -2.14 -18.30
N PRO A 58 3.60 -1.34 -19.31
CA PRO A 58 2.61 -0.90 -20.27
C PRO A 58 2.10 -2.10 -21.10
N ALA A 59 0.85 -2.01 -21.55
CA ALA A 59 0.29 -2.98 -22.48
C ALA A 59 1.21 -3.09 -23.73
N PRO A 60 1.32 -4.27 -24.38
CA PRO A 60 2.25 -4.47 -25.49
C PRO A 60 2.12 -3.44 -26.63
N ALA A 61 0.91 -2.95 -26.90
CA ALA A 61 0.68 -1.90 -27.89
C ALA A 61 1.28 -0.56 -27.46
N VAL A 62 1.10 -0.18 -26.19
CA VAL A 62 1.66 1.05 -25.60
C VAL A 62 3.18 0.95 -25.52
N ALA A 63 3.72 -0.20 -25.10
CA ALA A 63 5.16 -0.43 -25.03
C ALA A 63 5.86 -0.33 -26.39
N ARG A 64 5.22 -0.77 -27.46
CA ARG A 64 5.76 -0.63 -28.83
C ARG A 64 5.83 0.83 -29.28
N GLN A 65 4.87 1.64 -28.89
CA GLN A 65 4.78 3.04 -29.31
C GLN A 65 5.61 3.99 -28.43
N TRP A 66 5.61 3.75 -27.09
CA TRP A 66 6.12 4.70 -26.10
C TRP A 66 7.28 4.13 -25.26
N GLY A 67 7.61 2.84 -25.42
CA GLY A 67 8.65 2.17 -24.67
C GLY A 67 8.20 1.69 -23.28
N ASP A 68 9.14 1.04 -22.58
CA ASP A 68 8.95 0.64 -21.18
C ASP A 68 9.74 1.62 -20.29
N HIS A 69 9.06 2.34 -19.43
CA HIS A 69 9.66 3.32 -18.53
C HIS A 69 10.52 2.69 -17.42
N ARG A 70 10.38 1.39 -17.17
CA ARG A 70 11.08 0.66 -16.10
C ARG A 70 11.56 -0.73 -16.56
N PRO A 71 12.48 -0.79 -17.52
CA PRO A 71 12.92 -2.06 -18.14
C PRO A 71 13.63 -3.00 -17.14
N GLU A 72 14.09 -2.48 -16.00
CA GLU A 72 14.66 -3.30 -14.91
C GLU A 72 13.62 -4.24 -14.29
N GLY A 73 12.33 -3.90 -14.31
CA GLY A 73 11.24 -4.76 -13.88
C GLY A 73 11.12 -6.00 -14.77
N GLY A 74 11.12 -5.79 -16.09
CA GLY A 74 11.10 -6.89 -17.05
C GLY A 74 12.30 -7.84 -16.91
N ARG A 75 13.50 -7.28 -16.70
CA ARG A 75 14.73 -8.08 -16.45
C ARG A 75 14.61 -8.92 -15.18
N LEU A 76 14.09 -8.36 -14.09
CA LEU A 76 13.92 -9.08 -12.83
C LEU A 76 12.88 -10.20 -12.96
N ILE A 77 11.76 -9.96 -13.67
CA ILE A 77 10.75 -10.99 -13.96
C ILE A 77 11.35 -12.12 -14.79
N ALA A 78 12.13 -11.79 -15.83
CA ALA A 78 12.84 -12.79 -16.63
C ALA A 78 13.81 -13.64 -15.79
N GLN A 79 14.53 -13.03 -14.87
CA GLN A 79 15.42 -13.75 -13.93
C GLN A 79 14.65 -14.72 -13.03
N VAL A 80 13.48 -14.31 -12.51
CA VAL A 80 12.62 -15.17 -11.68
C VAL A 80 12.15 -16.40 -12.47
N ARG A 81 11.68 -16.19 -13.69
CA ARG A 81 11.24 -17.29 -14.57
C ARG A 81 12.38 -18.21 -14.97
N ALA A 82 13.53 -17.66 -15.35
CA ALA A 82 14.73 -18.43 -15.70
C ALA A 82 15.29 -19.24 -14.52
N ALA A 83 15.08 -18.78 -13.28
CA ALA A 83 15.43 -19.53 -12.07
C ALA A 83 14.45 -20.67 -11.73
N GLY A 84 13.37 -20.84 -12.50
CA GLY A 84 12.38 -21.91 -12.31
C GLY A 84 11.35 -21.65 -11.24
N ALA A 85 11.15 -20.40 -10.78
CA ALA A 85 10.05 -20.08 -9.88
C ALA A 85 8.70 -20.19 -10.62
N GLU A 86 7.73 -20.83 -10.01
CA GLU A 86 6.35 -20.85 -10.47
C GLU A 86 5.70 -19.49 -10.21
N CYS A 87 5.10 -18.90 -11.23
CA CYS A 87 4.47 -17.60 -11.16
C CYS A 87 2.97 -17.74 -11.47
N ARG A 88 2.13 -17.67 -10.44
CA ARG A 88 0.68 -17.69 -10.53
C ARG A 88 0.16 -16.27 -10.40
N THR A 89 -0.10 -15.64 -11.51
CA THR A 89 -0.80 -14.34 -11.61
C THR A 89 -2.30 -14.55 -11.61
N GLY A 90 -3.09 -13.49 -11.34
CA GLY A 90 -4.54 -13.60 -11.18
C GLY A 90 -4.96 -14.41 -9.95
N HIS A 91 -4.07 -14.61 -8.98
CA HIS A 91 -4.36 -15.40 -7.78
C HIS A 91 -4.49 -14.52 -6.55
N LEU A 92 -5.71 -14.37 -6.09
CA LEU A 92 -6.06 -13.60 -4.89
C LEU A 92 -5.92 -14.46 -3.63
N VAL A 93 -4.97 -14.15 -2.77
CA VAL A 93 -4.89 -14.77 -1.44
C VAL A 93 -5.85 -14.08 -0.48
N TRP A 94 -6.80 -14.83 0.06
CA TRP A 94 -7.86 -14.30 0.90
C TRP A 94 -7.92 -14.91 2.30
N GLY A 95 -7.16 -15.97 2.56
CA GLY A 95 -7.18 -16.61 3.86
C GLY A 95 -6.00 -17.52 4.13
N VAL A 96 -6.02 -18.08 5.32
CA VAL A 96 -5.08 -19.07 5.82
C VAL A 96 -5.86 -20.08 6.63
N GLU A 97 -5.57 -21.37 6.51
CA GLU A 97 -6.15 -22.41 7.35
C GLU A 97 -5.60 -22.38 8.78
N ASP A 98 -6.25 -23.11 9.67
CA ASP A 98 -5.91 -23.13 11.11
C ASP A 98 -4.48 -23.63 11.40
N ASP A 99 -3.87 -24.40 10.48
CA ASP A 99 -2.46 -24.80 10.58
C ASP A 99 -1.49 -23.61 10.44
N GLY A 100 -1.99 -22.47 9.94
CA GLY A 100 -1.26 -21.25 9.71
C GLY A 100 -0.18 -21.36 8.63
N ARG A 101 -0.17 -22.42 7.82
CA ARG A 101 0.79 -22.69 6.75
C ARG A 101 0.14 -22.86 5.39
N THR A 102 -1.13 -23.26 5.36
CA THR A 102 -1.90 -23.45 4.13
C THR A 102 -2.62 -22.15 3.79
N LEU A 103 -2.19 -21.53 2.70
CA LEU A 103 -2.84 -20.33 2.15
C LEU A 103 -4.08 -20.75 1.34
N LEU A 104 -5.12 -19.98 1.53
CA LEU A 104 -6.34 -20.04 0.73
C LEU A 104 -6.30 -18.91 -0.30
N ALA A 105 -6.37 -19.27 -1.56
CA ALA A 105 -6.40 -18.35 -2.68
C ALA A 105 -7.52 -18.73 -3.67
N SER A 106 -7.85 -17.84 -4.57
CA SER A 106 -8.68 -18.13 -5.74
C SER A 106 -7.95 -17.63 -7.00
N ASP A 107 -8.15 -18.35 -8.11
CA ASP A 107 -7.68 -17.94 -9.43
C ASP A 107 -8.63 -16.92 -10.09
N ASP A 108 -8.32 -16.48 -11.32
CA ASP A 108 -9.14 -15.55 -12.10
C ASP A 108 -10.55 -16.12 -12.45
N ALA A 109 -10.72 -17.43 -12.43
CA ALA A 109 -12.01 -18.11 -12.62
C ALA A 109 -12.74 -18.35 -11.30
N GLU A 110 -12.25 -17.78 -10.20
CA GLU A 110 -12.78 -17.88 -8.84
C GLU A 110 -12.69 -19.27 -8.20
N HIS A 111 -11.93 -20.22 -8.80
CA HIS A 111 -11.73 -21.53 -8.23
C HIS A 111 -10.77 -21.46 -7.02
N PRO A 112 -11.06 -22.24 -5.95
CA PRO A 112 -10.21 -22.25 -4.78
C PRO A 112 -8.90 -22.97 -5.03
N VAL A 113 -7.82 -22.40 -4.50
CA VAL A 113 -6.46 -22.95 -4.55
C VAL A 113 -5.90 -23.02 -3.15
N ARG A 114 -5.30 -24.16 -2.78
CA ARG A 114 -4.68 -24.40 -1.47
C ARG A 114 -3.20 -24.64 -1.65
N LEU A 115 -2.37 -23.78 -1.04
CA LEU A 115 -0.91 -23.93 -1.08
C LEU A 115 -0.34 -23.98 0.33
N ARG A 116 0.36 -25.05 0.63
CA ARG A 116 1.08 -25.23 1.88
C ARG A 116 2.56 -24.92 1.70
N ALA A 117 3.11 -24.10 2.59
CA ALA A 117 4.49 -23.67 2.48
C ALA A 117 5.29 -23.97 3.76
N ARG A 118 6.58 -24.32 3.59
CA ARG A 118 7.52 -24.35 4.71
C ARG A 118 7.86 -22.94 5.16
N TYR A 119 7.98 -22.00 4.23
CA TYR A 119 8.21 -20.59 4.49
C TYR A 119 7.20 -19.73 3.72
N LEU A 120 6.57 -18.77 4.42
CA LEU A 120 5.70 -17.77 3.82
C LEU A 120 6.43 -16.42 3.75
N VAL A 121 6.47 -15.82 2.56
CA VAL A 121 7.02 -14.48 2.34
C VAL A 121 5.89 -13.54 1.95
N LEU A 122 5.46 -12.68 2.86
CA LEU A 122 4.41 -11.70 2.63
C LEU A 122 5.03 -10.43 2.03
N ALA A 123 4.84 -10.24 0.73
CA ALA A 123 5.30 -9.09 -0.06
C ALA A 123 4.09 -8.29 -0.59
N THR A 124 3.01 -8.22 0.17
CA THR A 124 1.69 -7.70 -0.19
C THR A 124 1.65 -6.20 -0.48
N GLY A 125 2.74 -5.47 -0.21
CA GLY A 125 2.87 -4.05 -0.56
C GLY A 125 2.13 -3.10 0.38
N ALA A 126 1.56 -2.04 -0.18
CA ALA A 126 0.90 -0.97 0.55
C ALA A 126 -0.25 -0.37 -0.28
N PHE A 127 -1.17 0.29 0.41
CA PHE A 127 -2.23 1.10 -0.19
C PHE A 127 -1.90 2.58 -0.05
N GLU A 128 -2.39 3.40 -0.97
CA GLU A 128 -2.39 4.85 -0.80
C GLU A 128 -3.35 5.25 0.33
N ARG A 129 -2.92 6.23 1.09
CA ARG A 129 -3.71 6.78 2.18
C ARG A 129 -4.49 7.99 1.67
N VAL A 130 -5.81 7.90 1.76
CA VAL A 130 -6.72 8.99 1.47
C VAL A 130 -7.33 9.49 2.77
N PHE A 131 -7.61 10.78 2.85
CA PHE A 131 -8.42 11.39 3.89
C PHE A 131 -9.66 12.01 3.25
N PRO A 132 -10.88 11.73 3.75
CA PRO A 132 -12.11 12.28 3.20
C PRO A 132 -12.19 13.80 3.35
N PHE A 133 -12.83 14.44 2.40
CA PHE A 133 -13.21 15.86 2.41
C PHE A 133 -14.51 16.03 1.58
N PRO A 134 -15.28 17.08 1.73
CA PRO A 134 -16.46 17.32 0.90
C PRO A 134 -16.14 17.27 -0.59
N GLY A 135 -16.86 16.44 -1.34
CA GLY A 135 -16.66 16.25 -2.78
C GLY A 135 -15.55 15.26 -3.18
N TRP A 136 -14.91 14.55 -2.24
CA TRP A 136 -13.84 13.59 -2.58
C TRP A 136 -14.32 12.38 -3.39
N GLN A 137 -15.62 12.15 -3.46
CA GLN A 137 -16.26 11.10 -4.26
C GLN A 137 -16.60 11.53 -5.69
N LEU A 138 -16.42 12.81 -6.05
CA LEU A 138 -16.69 13.29 -7.39
C LEU A 138 -15.80 12.60 -8.45
N PRO A 139 -16.33 12.23 -9.62
CA PRO A 139 -15.53 11.84 -10.76
C PRO A 139 -14.43 12.88 -11.04
N GLY A 140 -13.21 12.41 -11.33
CA GLY A 140 -12.04 13.26 -11.48
C GLY A 140 -11.23 13.48 -10.19
N VAL A 141 -11.78 13.09 -9.01
CA VAL A 141 -10.99 12.99 -7.77
C VAL A 141 -10.43 11.58 -7.65
N THR A 142 -9.10 11.47 -7.60
CA THR A 142 -8.38 10.19 -7.62
C THR A 142 -7.14 10.24 -6.73
N THR A 143 -6.38 9.15 -6.69
CA THR A 143 -5.08 9.10 -6.00
C THR A 143 -3.92 9.39 -6.95
N PRO A 144 -2.78 9.91 -6.44
CA PRO A 144 -1.58 10.10 -7.24
C PRO A 144 -1.07 8.80 -7.88
N GLY A 145 -1.17 7.65 -7.19
CA GLY A 145 -0.74 6.37 -7.70
C GLY A 145 -1.60 5.88 -8.85
N PHE A 146 -2.91 6.12 -8.80
CA PHE A 146 -3.80 5.82 -9.93
C PHE A 146 -3.45 6.69 -11.15
N ALA A 147 -3.23 7.99 -10.95
CA ALA A 147 -2.81 8.89 -12.02
C ALA A 147 -1.46 8.46 -12.64
N GLN A 148 -0.49 8.08 -11.80
CA GLN A 148 0.79 7.56 -12.28
C GLN A 148 0.64 6.22 -13.00
N HIS A 149 -0.28 5.36 -12.54
CA HIS A 149 -0.57 4.11 -13.20
C HIS A 149 -1.07 4.34 -14.63
N LEU A 150 -2.10 5.16 -14.81
CA LEU A 150 -2.64 5.49 -16.12
C LEU A 150 -1.55 6.09 -17.03
N ALA A 151 -0.74 7.00 -16.49
CA ALA A 151 0.35 7.63 -17.23
C ALA A 151 1.40 6.60 -17.70
N ALA A 152 1.81 5.68 -16.83
CA ALA A 152 2.90 4.75 -17.10
C ALA A 152 2.47 3.50 -17.89
N SER A 153 1.25 2.98 -17.64
CA SER A 153 0.77 1.73 -18.25
C SER A 153 -0.03 1.97 -19.54
N ASP A 154 -0.85 3.02 -19.56
CA ASP A 154 -1.83 3.23 -20.62
C ASP A 154 -1.54 4.49 -21.45
N HIS A 155 -0.48 5.24 -21.07
CA HIS A 155 -0.11 6.52 -21.68
C HIS A 155 -1.31 7.48 -21.78
N THR A 156 -2.14 7.48 -20.72
CA THR A 156 -3.35 8.30 -20.61
C THR A 156 -3.36 9.14 -19.36
N THR A 157 -4.27 10.08 -19.25
CA THR A 157 -4.32 11.06 -18.17
C THR A 157 -5.65 11.05 -17.44
N VAL A 158 -5.67 11.53 -16.20
CA VAL A 158 -6.89 11.67 -15.39
C VAL A 158 -7.69 12.91 -15.75
N GLY A 159 -7.08 13.87 -16.44
CA GLY A 159 -7.64 15.14 -16.89
C GLY A 159 -6.56 16.01 -17.53
N ASP A 160 -6.97 17.18 -18.02
CA ASP A 160 -6.09 18.13 -18.74
C ASP A 160 -5.49 19.19 -17.81
N ARG A 161 -6.20 19.53 -16.70
CA ARG A 161 -5.78 20.52 -15.72
C ARG A 161 -5.91 19.96 -14.30
N VAL A 162 -4.78 19.61 -13.69
CA VAL A 162 -4.72 18.79 -12.47
C VAL A 162 -4.08 19.55 -11.32
N VAL A 163 -4.65 19.42 -10.11
CA VAL A 163 -3.97 19.71 -8.84
C VAL A 163 -3.57 18.39 -8.19
N LEU A 164 -2.32 18.31 -7.70
CA LEU A 164 -1.89 17.26 -6.80
C LEU A 164 -1.92 17.77 -5.37
N ALA A 165 -2.43 16.99 -4.43
CA ALA A 165 -2.52 17.40 -3.04
C ALA A 165 -2.20 16.23 -2.10
N GLY A 166 -1.69 16.54 -0.91
CA GLY A 166 -1.44 15.53 0.11
C GLY A 166 -0.15 15.74 0.87
N SER A 167 0.58 14.67 1.16
CA SER A 167 1.85 14.73 1.85
C SER A 167 2.80 13.63 1.37
N GLY A 168 4.02 14.02 1.10
CA GLY A 168 5.11 13.09 0.80
C GLY A 168 5.78 13.30 -0.55
N PRO A 169 6.99 12.76 -0.71
CA PRO A 169 7.83 12.98 -1.90
C PRO A 169 7.24 12.38 -3.18
N PHE A 170 6.23 11.51 -3.07
CA PHE A 170 5.60 10.83 -4.20
C PHE A 170 4.82 11.79 -5.13
N LEU A 171 4.36 12.93 -4.63
CA LEU A 171 3.66 13.93 -5.44
C LEU A 171 4.54 14.49 -6.58
N LEU A 172 5.86 14.59 -6.36
CA LEU A 172 6.79 15.15 -7.34
C LEU A 172 6.94 14.29 -8.61
N PRO A 173 7.28 12.98 -8.51
CA PRO A 173 7.37 12.13 -9.70
C PRO A 173 6.03 12.01 -10.43
N VAL A 174 4.90 11.99 -9.72
CA VAL A 174 3.57 11.96 -10.37
C VAL A 174 3.33 13.23 -11.17
N ALA A 175 3.60 14.41 -10.59
CA ALA A 175 3.49 15.68 -11.30
C ALA A 175 4.38 15.70 -12.55
N CYS A 176 5.62 15.20 -12.45
CA CYS A 176 6.53 15.12 -13.60
C CYS A 176 6.01 14.18 -14.70
N SER A 177 5.45 13.03 -14.32
CA SER A 177 4.87 12.09 -15.29
C SER A 177 3.66 12.68 -16.02
N LEU A 178 2.80 13.42 -15.32
CA LEU A 178 1.67 14.10 -15.92
C LEU A 178 2.12 15.23 -16.88
N ILE A 179 3.13 16.00 -16.50
CA ILE A 179 3.71 17.06 -17.36
C ILE A 179 4.31 16.45 -18.64
N GLU A 180 4.96 15.29 -18.56
CA GLU A 180 5.52 14.57 -19.72
C GLU A 180 4.43 14.15 -20.72
N LEU A 181 3.20 13.93 -20.24
CA LEU A 181 2.02 13.65 -21.08
C LEU A 181 1.27 14.91 -21.53
N GLY A 182 1.81 16.11 -21.29
CA GLY A 182 1.20 17.37 -21.70
C GLY A 182 0.13 17.92 -20.76
N VAL A 183 -0.08 17.31 -19.58
CA VAL A 183 -1.07 17.77 -18.59
C VAL A 183 -0.62 19.08 -17.95
N SER A 184 -1.55 20.04 -17.84
CA SER A 184 -1.36 21.27 -17.10
C SER A 184 -1.45 21.02 -15.59
N VAL A 185 -0.33 20.85 -14.90
CA VAL A 185 -0.31 20.75 -13.44
C VAL A 185 -0.48 22.14 -12.86
N ALA A 186 -1.67 22.47 -12.36
CA ALA A 186 -2.02 23.77 -11.81
C ALA A 186 -1.30 24.09 -10.51
N GLY A 187 -0.87 23.06 -9.77
CA GLY A 187 -0.04 23.20 -8.57
C GLY A 187 0.02 21.95 -7.74
N ILE A 188 0.91 21.96 -6.74
CA ILE A 188 1.07 20.89 -5.75
C ILE A 188 0.79 21.48 -4.36
N ALA A 189 -0.24 20.98 -3.67
CA ALA A 189 -0.58 21.32 -2.30
C ALA A 189 0.05 20.29 -1.35
N GLU A 190 1.16 20.66 -0.71
CA GLU A 190 1.87 19.82 0.25
C GLU A 190 1.47 20.20 1.68
N ALA A 191 0.99 19.23 2.45
CA ALA A 191 0.55 19.45 3.83
C ALA A 191 1.68 19.89 4.78
N GLY A 192 2.92 19.54 4.45
CA GLY A 192 4.12 19.89 5.23
C GLY A 192 4.93 21.04 4.68
N ARG A 193 6.17 21.17 5.20
CA ARG A 193 7.17 22.16 4.78
C ARG A 193 8.51 21.52 4.37
N PRO A 194 8.51 20.43 3.60
CA PRO A 194 9.74 19.67 3.32
C PRO A 194 10.80 20.49 2.54
N TYR A 195 10.39 21.53 1.84
CA TYR A 195 11.26 22.35 0.99
C TYR A 195 11.79 23.60 1.67
N ARG A 196 11.49 23.82 2.96
CA ARG A 196 12.14 24.88 3.75
C ARG A 196 13.53 24.44 4.20
N PRO A 197 14.53 25.33 4.15
CA PRO A 197 15.84 25.05 4.72
C PRO A 197 15.73 24.62 6.18
N SER A 198 16.30 23.46 6.52
CA SER A 198 16.31 22.95 7.89
C SER A 198 17.59 22.14 8.13
N LEU A 199 18.04 22.07 9.39
CA LEU A 199 19.18 21.22 9.77
C LEU A 199 18.93 19.74 9.41
N ARG A 200 17.67 19.29 9.43
CA ARG A 200 17.29 17.94 9.01
C ARG A 200 17.53 17.72 7.51
N ALA A 201 17.24 18.72 6.68
CA ALA A 201 17.48 18.66 5.25
C ALA A 201 18.96 18.48 4.90
N LEU A 202 19.89 18.94 5.74
CA LEU A 202 21.33 18.72 5.54
C LEU A 202 21.72 17.25 5.57
N GLY A 203 20.97 16.40 6.29
CA GLY A 203 21.18 14.96 6.31
C GLY A 203 21.01 14.30 4.94
N THR A 204 20.27 14.93 4.01
CA THR A 204 20.09 14.42 2.63
C THR A 204 21.37 14.49 1.81
N LEU A 205 22.34 15.36 2.18
CA LEU A 205 23.64 15.50 1.50
C LEU A 205 24.43 14.19 1.44
N GLY A 206 24.24 13.30 2.42
CA GLY A 206 24.82 11.96 2.42
C GLY A 206 24.26 10.99 1.35
N HIS A 207 23.29 11.44 0.53
CA HIS A 207 22.59 10.63 -0.45
C HIS A 207 22.59 11.25 -1.87
N PRO A 208 23.75 11.38 -2.53
CA PRO A 208 23.90 12.18 -3.76
C PRO A 208 23.00 11.71 -4.92
N ALA A 209 22.73 10.40 -5.04
CA ALA A 209 21.83 9.88 -6.08
C ALA A 209 20.39 10.40 -5.87
N ARG A 210 19.93 10.47 -4.63
CA ARG A 210 18.60 10.99 -4.29
C ARG A 210 18.51 12.50 -4.47
N LEU A 211 19.58 13.22 -4.17
CA LEU A 211 19.64 14.65 -4.42
C LEU A 211 19.54 14.96 -5.92
N ARG A 212 20.22 14.18 -6.77
CA ARG A 212 20.10 14.33 -8.24
C ARG A 212 18.67 14.07 -8.72
N GLU A 213 18.02 13.04 -8.18
CA GLU A 213 16.63 12.72 -8.48
C GLU A 213 15.71 13.88 -8.08
N LEU A 214 15.80 14.38 -6.85
CA LEU A 214 15.05 15.55 -6.38
C LEU A 214 15.33 16.80 -7.20
N ALA A 215 16.59 17.07 -7.53
CA ALA A 215 16.97 18.19 -8.38
C ALA A 215 16.37 18.08 -9.79
N SER A 216 16.29 16.87 -10.35
CA SER A 216 15.66 16.66 -11.65
C SER A 216 14.15 16.96 -11.61
N TYR A 217 13.44 16.53 -10.56
CA TYR A 217 12.03 16.88 -10.38
C TYR A 217 11.85 18.39 -10.20
N ALA A 218 12.64 19.01 -9.33
CA ALA A 218 12.59 20.46 -9.10
C ALA A 218 12.82 21.25 -10.39
N ALA A 219 13.79 20.85 -11.21
CA ALA A 219 14.07 21.50 -12.50
C ALA A 219 12.91 21.37 -13.48
N ARG A 220 12.26 20.21 -13.55
CA ARG A 220 11.08 19.98 -14.43
C ARG A 220 9.88 20.81 -13.97
N LEU A 221 9.59 20.82 -12.68
CA LEU A 221 8.49 21.61 -12.11
C LEU A 221 8.73 23.10 -12.29
N ALA A 222 9.96 23.58 -12.08
CA ALA A 222 10.33 24.98 -12.31
C ALA A 222 10.18 25.39 -13.77
N ARG A 223 10.63 24.53 -14.71
CA ARG A 223 10.46 24.77 -16.17
C ARG A 223 8.98 24.83 -16.57
N ALA A 224 8.15 23.97 -15.99
CA ALA A 224 6.70 23.97 -16.18
C ALA A 224 5.98 25.04 -15.34
N ARG A 225 6.68 25.81 -14.55
CA ARG A 225 6.15 26.87 -13.65
C ARG A 225 5.09 26.36 -12.68
N VAL A 226 5.23 25.13 -12.20
CA VAL A 226 4.28 24.53 -11.25
C VAL A 226 4.53 25.10 -9.85
N PRO A 227 3.55 25.78 -9.24
CA PRO A 227 3.69 26.26 -7.87
C PRO A 227 3.57 25.11 -6.86
N ILE A 228 4.35 25.18 -5.77
CA ILE A 228 4.24 24.26 -4.63
C ILE A 228 3.74 25.07 -3.43
N TRP A 229 2.52 24.78 -3.00
CA TRP A 229 1.88 25.41 -1.85
C TRP A 229 2.12 24.53 -0.61
N GLN A 230 3.06 24.91 0.20
CA GLN A 230 3.39 24.22 1.45
C GLN A 230 2.38 24.55 2.55
N GLU A 231 2.26 23.66 3.55
CA GLU A 231 1.31 23.77 4.66
C GLU A 231 -0.14 23.91 4.18
N THR A 232 -0.46 23.20 3.10
CA THR A 232 -1.74 23.35 2.39
C THR A 232 -2.39 21.99 2.20
N VAL A 233 -3.68 21.91 2.53
CA VAL A 233 -4.53 20.71 2.42
C VAL A 233 -5.77 21.00 1.59
N VAL A 234 -6.43 19.96 1.12
CA VAL A 234 -7.73 20.09 0.45
C VAL A 234 -8.81 20.33 1.49
N LEU A 235 -9.59 21.40 1.31
CA LEU A 235 -10.78 21.68 2.10
C LEU A 235 -12.01 21.03 1.48
N ARG A 236 -12.18 21.19 0.16
CA ARG A 236 -13.28 20.57 -0.60
C ARG A 236 -12.99 20.55 -2.10
N ALA A 237 -13.68 19.68 -2.80
CA ALA A 237 -13.79 19.68 -4.25
C ALA A 237 -15.25 20.02 -4.63
N ASP A 238 -15.41 20.89 -5.61
CA ASP A 238 -16.72 21.32 -6.09
C ASP A 238 -16.90 20.89 -7.55
N GLY A 239 -18.15 20.58 -7.90
CA GLY A 239 -18.56 20.20 -9.25
C GLY A 239 -19.94 19.58 -9.24
N ARG A 240 -20.57 19.45 -10.42
CA ARG A 240 -21.88 18.83 -10.57
C ARG A 240 -21.72 17.33 -10.87
N ASP A 241 -21.22 16.99 -12.04
CA ASP A 241 -21.08 15.61 -12.52
C ASP A 241 -19.63 15.11 -12.40
N ARG A 242 -18.70 16.03 -12.29
CA ARG A 242 -17.26 15.80 -12.04
C ARG A 242 -16.67 17.03 -11.35
N VAL A 243 -15.45 16.87 -10.82
CA VAL A 243 -14.74 18.00 -10.22
C VAL A 243 -14.51 19.12 -11.25
N SER A 244 -14.77 20.35 -10.85
CA SER A 244 -14.54 21.56 -11.65
C SER A 244 -13.67 22.58 -10.91
N SER A 245 -13.59 22.50 -9.59
CA SER A 245 -12.70 23.31 -8.79
C SER A 245 -12.33 22.64 -7.48
N VAL A 246 -11.20 23.05 -6.91
CA VAL A 246 -10.69 22.61 -5.61
C VAL A 246 -10.42 23.81 -4.74
N THR A 247 -10.99 23.82 -3.55
CA THR A 247 -10.70 24.80 -2.51
C THR A 247 -9.68 24.24 -1.54
N LEU A 248 -8.60 24.97 -1.34
CA LEU A 248 -7.48 24.64 -0.47
C LEU A 248 -7.53 25.45 0.81
N ALA A 249 -7.02 24.88 1.90
CA ALA A 249 -6.90 25.51 3.21
C ALA A 249 -5.49 25.39 3.77
N ALA A 250 -5.16 26.25 4.73
CA ALA A 250 -3.93 26.07 5.51
C ALA A 250 -4.03 24.82 6.40
N ALA A 251 -3.01 23.97 6.41
CA ALA A 251 -3.01 22.71 7.18
C ALA A 251 -3.26 22.93 8.68
N ALA A 252 -2.79 24.03 9.26
CA ALA A 252 -3.04 24.38 10.66
C ALA A 252 -4.48 24.90 10.93
N ARG A 253 -5.24 25.27 9.89
CA ARG A 253 -6.60 25.80 9.97
C ARG A 253 -7.44 25.21 8.81
N PRO A 254 -7.70 23.91 8.79
CA PRO A 254 -8.24 23.20 7.63
C PRO A 254 -9.69 23.61 7.29
N ALA A 255 -10.40 24.29 8.18
CA ALA A 255 -11.72 24.83 7.91
C ALA A 255 -11.70 26.21 7.23
N ARG A 256 -10.54 26.87 7.10
CA ARG A 256 -10.45 28.22 6.55
C ARG A 256 -9.88 28.22 5.14
N PRO A 257 -10.65 28.58 4.11
CA PRO A 257 -10.19 28.60 2.73
C PRO A 257 -9.09 29.65 2.52
N VAL A 258 -8.08 29.31 1.73
CA VAL A 258 -6.99 30.21 1.35
C VAL A 258 -6.89 30.38 -0.17
N ARG A 259 -7.39 29.40 -0.95
CA ARG A 259 -7.28 29.43 -2.41
C ARG A 259 -8.34 28.52 -3.03
N THR A 260 -8.90 28.94 -4.16
CA THR A 260 -9.68 28.06 -5.04
C THR A 260 -8.98 27.98 -6.39
N VAL A 261 -8.92 26.80 -6.98
CA VAL A 261 -8.26 26.50 -8.25
C VAL A 261 -9.25 25.76 -9.14
N GLU A 262 -9.47 26.23 -10.35
CA GLU A 262 -10.25 25.52 -11.36
C GLU A 262 -9.42 24.35 -11.91
N VAL A 263 -10.02 23.17 -11.97
CA VAL A 263 -9.40 21.91 -12.41
C VAL A 263 -10.46 20.98 -12.97
N ASP A 264 -10.05 20.02 -13.76
CA ASP A 264 -10.90 18.89 -14.20
C ASP A 264 -10.49 17.56 -13.56
N ALA A 265 -9.35 17.56 -12.83
CA ALA A 265 -8.97 16.44 -11.96
C ALA A 265 -8.18 16.89 -10.72
N LEU A 266 -8.33 16.11 -9.65
CA LEU A 266 -7.60 16.25 -8.37
C LEU A 266 -6.97 14.91 -8.00
N CYS A 267 -5.66 14.89 -7.83
CA CYS A 267 -4.94 13.72 -7.31
C CYS A 267 -4.60 13.97 -5.84
N VAL A 268 -5.21 13.20 -4.91
CA VAL A 268 -5.01 13.42 -3.47
C VAL A 268 -4.51 12.15 -2.77
N GLY A 269 -3.39 12.28 -2.01
CA GLY A 269 -2.81 11.19 -1.26
C GLY A 269 -1.94 11.66 -0.11
N TYR A 270 -2.13 11.07 1.07
CA TYR A 270 -1.40 11.41 2.30
C TYR A 270 -0.39 10.30 2.67
N GLY A 271 0.39 9.85 1.67
CA GLY A 271 1.35 8.77 1.82
C GLY A 271 0.72 7.40 1.63
N PHE A 272 1.34 6.38 2.22
CA PHE A 272 0.97 4.99 2.07
C PHE A 272 0.75 4.34 3.44
N ARG A 273 0.00 3.23 3.45
CA ARG A 273 -0.15 2.36 4.61
C ARG A 273 0.20 0.91 4.24
N PRO A 274 0.96 0.21 5.08
CA PRO A 274 1.33 -1.18 4.85
C PRO A 274 0.11 -2.11 4.76
N GLN A 275 0.13 -3.06 3.85
CA GLN A 275 -0.89 -4.10 3.77
C GLN A 275 -0.50 -5.27 4.69
N THR A 276 -1.07 -5.29 5.89
CA THR A 276 -0.67 -6.20 6.97
C THR A 276 -1.72 -7.24 7.33
N ASP A 277 -2.82 -7.31 6.58
CA ASP A 277 -3.97 -8.14 6.92
C ASP A 277 -3.60 -9.63 7.06
N LEU A 278 -2.83 -10.19 6.09
CA LEU A 278 -2.39 -11.59 6.16
C LEU A 278 -1.41 -11.83 7.32
N ALA A 279 -0.50 -10.91 7.60
CA ALA A 279 0.42 -11.05 8.72
C ALA A 279 -0.34 -11.08 10.06
N ARG A 280 -1.36 -10.23 10.21
CA ARG A 280 -2.23 -10.18 11.39
C ARG A 280 -3.10 -11.43 11.51
N MET A 281 -3.66 -11.92 10.41
CA MET A 281 -4.42 -13.17 10.36
C MET A 281 -3.57 -14.36 10.78
N LEU A 282 -2.31 -14.40 10.36
CA LEU A 282 -1.33 -15.40 10.78
C LEU A 282 -0.89 -15.27 12.25
N GLY A 283 -1.44 -14.31 13.02
CA GLY A 283 -1.07 -14.07 14.41
C GLY A 283 0.33 -13.49 14.60
N CYS A 284 0.91 -12.89 13.56
CA CYS A 284 2.17 -12.18 13.71
C CYS A 284 2.01 -10.97 14.63
N GLN A 285 2.95 -10.78 15.54
CA GLN A 285 2.95 -9.60 16.40
C GLN A 285 3.06 -8.33 15.56
N VAL A 286 2.27 -7.33 15.92
CA VAL A 286 2.30 -6.00 15.33
C VAL A 286 2.58 -4.95 16.39
N ARG A 287 3.24 -3.88 16.00
CA ARG A 287 3.37 -2.66 16.80
C ARG A 287 2.70 -1.49 16.07
N VAL A 288 2.21 -0.55 16.83
CA VAL A 288 1.72 0.69 16.23
C VAL A 288 2.91 1.61 15.95
N ASP A 289 3.01 2.06 14.72
CA ASP A 289 3.93 3.12 14.35
C ASP A 289 3.31 4.48 14.72
N VAL A 290 3.93 5.20 15.64
CA VAL A 290 3.37 6.44 16.21
C VAL A 290 3.22 7.54 15.16
N ALA A 291 4.13 7.60 14.18
CA ALA A 291 4.10 8.63 13.15
C ALA A 291 2.99 8.41 12.13
N SER A 292 2.78 7.17 11.71
CA SER A 292 1.78 6.82 10.70
C SER A 292 0.43 6.42 11.32
N GLY A 293 0.41 5.93 12.55
CA GLY A 293 -0.76 5.33 13.18
C GLY A 293 -1.10 3.93 12.66
N ASP A 294 -0.22 3.30 11.89
CA ASP A 294 -0.46 1.97 11.33
C ASP A 294 0.05 0.84 12.24
N ALA A 295 -0.63 -0.30 12.18
CA ALA A 295 -0.08 -1.53 12.72
C ALA A 295 0.95 -2.11 11.74
N VAL A 296 2.20 -2.12 12.16
CA VAL A 296 3.32 -2.64 11.36
C VAL A 296 3.79 -3.95 12.01
N PRO A 297 4.02 -5.02 11.24
CA PRO A 297 4.51 -6.28 11.79
C PRO A 297 5.87 -6.10 12.48
N VAL A 298 6.02 -6.70 13.65
CA VAL A 298 7.30 -6.76 14.34
C VAL A 298 8.18 -7.77 13.62
N THR A 299 9.27 -7.29 13.03
CA THR A 299 10.17 -8.13 12.24
C THR A 299 11.61 -7.99 12.69
N GLY A 300 12.34 -9.09 12.63
CA GLY A 300 13.80 -9.10 12.76
C GLY A 300 14.50 -8.44 11.57
N ALA A 301 15.82 -8.43 11.63
CA ALA A 301 16.66 -7.79 10.62
C ALA A 301 16.46 -8.35 9.20
N ALA A 302 16.10 -9.61 9.05
CA ALA A 302 15.84 -10.26 7.77
C ALA A 302 14.36 -10.19 7.33
N GLY A 303 13.50 -9.50 8.06
CA GLY A 303 12.07 -9.48 7.78
C GLY A 303 11.31 -10.65 8.39
N ARG A 304 11.96 -11.54 9.17
CA ARG A 304 11.30 -12.64 9.87
C ARG A 304 10.38 -12.09 10.95
N ALA A 305 9.11 -12.50 10.91
CA ALA A 305 8.09 -12.10 11.87
C ALA A 305 8.22 -12.84 13.22
N SER A 306 7.29 -12.62 14.15
CA SER A 306 7.21 -13.38 15.41
C SER A 306 6.97 -14.87 15.19
N ARG A 307 6.34 -15.24 14.07
CA ARG A 307 6.29 -16.63 13.57
C ARG A 307 7.57 -16.92 12.77
N ALA A 308 8.26 -17.98 13.16
CA ALA A 308 9.60 -18.31 12.64
C ALA A 308 9.61 -18.71 11.14
N ASP A 309 8.48 -19.15 10.61
CA ASP A 309 8.26 -19.57 9.23
C ASP A 309 7.68 -18.45 8.34
N VAL A 310 7.36 -17.28 8.91
CA VAL A 310 6.75 -16.15 8.22
C VAL A 310 7.72 -14.98 8.11
N TYR A 311 7.87 -14.44 6.90
CA TYR A 311 8.64 -13.25 6.60
C TYR A 311 7.72 -12.17 6.06
N VAL A 312 7.86 -10.94 6.52
CA VAL A 312 7.17 -9.77 5.97
C VAL A 312 8.21 -8.85 5.35
N VAL A 313 8.05 -8.58 4.05
CA VAL A 313 9.05 -7.86 3.25
C VAL A 313 8.40 -6.74 2.42
N GLY A 314 9.20 -5.94 1.78
CA GLY A 314 8.70 -4.84 0.97
C GLY A 314 8.03 -3.77 1.82
N GLU A 315 7.01 -3.14 1.29
CA GLU A 315 6.29 -2.07 1.97
C GLU A 315 5.27 -2.59 3.00
N ALA A 316 4.93 -3.88 2.97
CA ALA A 316 4.17 -4.53 4.02
C ALA A 316 4.91 -4.52 5.37
N ALA A 317 6.25 -4.49 5.37
CA ALA A 317 7.10 -4.35 6.56
C ALA A 317 7.36 -2.89 6.97
N GLY A 318 6.67 -1.95 6.37
CA GLY A 318 6.82 -0.50 6.54
C GLY A 318 7.25 0.20 5.26
N ILE A 319 6.76 1.42 5.06
CA ILE A 319 7.00 2.20 3.85
C ILE A 319 8.48 2.59 3.73
N GLY A 320 9.07 2.46 2.55
CA GLY A 320 10.50 2.75 2.36
C GLY A 320 10.93 2.89 0.90
N GLY A 321 10.00 2.72 -0.04
CA GLY A 321 10.22 2.79 -1.48
C GLY A 321 10.91 1.55 -2.06
N VAL A 322 11.02 1.51 -3.37
CA VAL A 322 11.43 0.32 -4.14
C VAL A 322 12.78 -0.26 -3.75
N HIS A 323 13.78 0.60 -3.48
CA HIS A 323 15.11 0.11 -3.11
C HIS A 323 15.13 -0.57 -1.74
N ALA A 324 14.38 -0.05 -0.77
CA ALA A 324 14.21 -0.68 0.53
C ALA A 324 13.40 -1.99 0.39
N ALA A 325 12.37 -1.99 -0.45
CA ALA A 325 11.57 -3.17 -0.73
C ALA A 325 12.42 -4.33 -1.29
N LYS A 326 13.23 -4.07 -2.33
CA LYS A 326 14.17 -5.06 -2.89
C LYS A 326 15.18 -5.57 -1.85
N ALA A 327 15.76 -4.66 -1.08
CA ALA A 327 16.76 -5.03 -0.06
C ALA A 327 16.13 -5.90 1.06
N ARG A 328 14.86 -5.66 1.41
CA ARG A 328 14.13 -6.51 2.38
C ARG A 328 13.86 -7.90 1.80
N GLY A 329 13.44 -8.00 0.54
CA GLY A 329 13.23 -9.28 -0.13
C GLY A 329 14.51 -10.12 -0.21
N LEU A 330 15.64 -9.52 -0.60
CA LEU A 330 16.94 -10.19 -0.62
C LEU A 330 17.40 -10.63 0.77
N ALA A 331 17.14 -9.82 1.81
CA ALA A 331 17.51 -10.17 3.18
C ALA A 331 16.72 -11.38 3.69
N ALA A 332 15.42 -11.47 3.38
CA ALA A 332 14.59 -12.63 3.71
C ALA A 332 15.07 -13.88 2.98
N ALA A 333 15.34 -13.76 1.69
CA ALA A 333 15.88 -14.88 0.91
C ALA A 333 17.21 -15.40 1.49
N HIS A 334 18.10 -14.50 1.88
CA HIS A 334 19.37 -14.88 2.49
C HIS A 334 19.17 -15.62 3.84
N ASP A 335 18.29 -15.14 4.70
CA ASP A 335 17.97 -15.79 5.99
C ASP A 335 17.39 -17.20 5.77
N ILE A 336 16.44 -17.35 4.84
CA ILE A 336 15.86 -18.66 4.48
C ILE A 336 16.93 -19.61 3.98
N LEU A 337 17.78 -19.18 3.03
CA LEU A 337 18.85 -20.01 2.50
C LEU A 337 19.88 -20.41 3.56
N THR A 338 20.18 -19.52 4.50
CA THR A 338 21.07 -19.81 5.63
C THR A 338 20.46 -20.89 6.52
N ARG A 339 19.18 -20.83 6.81
CA ARG A 339 18.45 -21.84 7.61
C ARG A 339 18.35 -23.19 6.90
N GLU A 340 18.31 -23.20 5.56
CA GLU A 340 18.32 -24.41 4.74
C GLU A 340 19.73 -24.95 4.49
N GLY A 341 20.77 -24.35 5.06
CA GLY A 341 22.16 -24.75 4.81
C GLY A 341 22.63 -24.51 3.37
N ARG A 342 21.88 -23.73 2.57
CA ARG A 342 22.16 -23.44 1.15
C ARG A 342 22.80 -22.08 0.90
N SER A 343 23.17 -21.35 1.95
CA SER A 343 23.73 -20.00 1.79
C SER A 343 25.18 -20.08 1.32
N ALA A 344 25.40 -19.70 0.07
CA ALA A 344 26.74 -19.54 -0.52
C ALA A 344 27.18 -18.07 -0.55
N VAL A 345 26.47 -17.15 0.16
CA VAL A 345 26.80 -15.72 0.12
C VAL A 345 28.02 -15.45 0.99
N PRO A 346 29.12 -14.94 0.41
CA PRO A 346 30.28 -14.55 1.18
C PRO A 346 29.94 -13.56 2.29
N VAL A 347 30.60 -13.69 3.46
CA VAL A 347 30.39 -12.79 4.61
C VAL A 347 30.53 -11.32 4.21
N SER A 348 31.43 -11.01 3.29
CA SER A 348 31.63 -9.64 2.76
C SER A 348 30.42 -9.12 1.99
N GLU A 349 29.72 -9.96 1.26
CA GLU A 349 28.52 -9.60 0.51
C GLU A 349 27.33 -9.43 1.47
N ALA A 350 27.14 -10.34 2.42
CA ALA A 350 26.12 -10.21 3.46
C ALA A 350 26.30 -8.90 4.26
N ARG A 351 27.53 -8.55 4.63
CA ARG A 351 27.84 -7.26 5.28
C ARG A 351 27.50 -6.05 4.40
N ARG A 352 27.77 -6.10 3.08
CA ARG A 352 27.40 -5.03 2.14
C ARG A 352 25.88 -4.87 2.04
N MET A 353 25.13 -5.97 1.95
CA MET A 353 23.67 -5.95 1.95
C MET A 353 23.10 -5.31 3.22
N MET A 354 23.62 -5.70 4.40
CA MET A 354 23.20 -5.13 5.68
C MET A 354 23.52 -3.64 5.79
N SER A 355 24.71 -3.23 5.32
CA SER A 355 25.11 -1.81 5.30
C SER A 355 24.22 -0.97 4.37
N ALA A 356 23.95 -1.46 3.16
CA ALA A 356 23.05 -0.81 2.21
C ALA A 356 21.65 -0.67 2.80
N ARG A 357 21.12 -1.70 3.45
CA ARG A 357 19.82 -1.66 4.12
C ARG A 357 19.77 -0.64 5.26
N ARG A 358 20.79 -0.60 6.13
CA ARG A 358 20.88 0.41 7.21
C ARG A 358 20.92 1.83 6.65
N ARG A 359 21.64 2.04 5.55
CA ARG A 359 21.70 3.35 4.88
C ARG A 359 20.34 3.75 4.31
N LEU A 360 19.62 2.81 3.66
CA LEU A 360 18.27 3.05 3.16
C LEU A 360 17.28 3.35 4.28
N ALA A 361 17.33 2.60 5.39
CA ALA A 361 16.48 2.86 6.54
C ALA A 361 16.72 4.25 7.17
N ARG A 362 17.98 4.68 7.28
CA ARG A 362 18.32 6.03 7.74
C ARG A 362 17.78 7.10 6.80
N PHE A 363 17.88 6.88 5.49
CA PHE A 363 17.35 7.81 4.49
C PHE A 363 15.81 7.90 4.59
N THR A 364 15.11 6.78 4.71
CA THR A 364 13.66 6.76 4.91
C THR A 364 13.27 7.53 6.16
N ALA A 365 13.89 7.25 7.31
CA ALA A 365 13.61 7.96 8.55
C ALA A 365 13.87 9.47 8.46
N LEU A 366 14.92 9.87 7.74
CA LEU A 366 15.20 11.28 7.46
C LEU A 366 14.11 11.89 6.59
N THR A 367 13.71 11.23 5.50
CA THR A 367 12.64 11.71 4.62
C THR A 367 11.33 11.86 5.39
N ASP A 368 10.94 10.83 6.16
CA ASP A 368 9.73 10.86 6.97
C ASP A 368 9.73 12.03 7.98
N SER A 369 10.91 12.39 8.50
CA SER A 369 11.03 13.52 9.42
C SER A 369 10.83 14.91 8.80
N LEU A 370 10.84 15.01 7.47
CA LEU A 370 10.61 16.26 6.73
C LEU A 370 9.12 16.51 6.44
N TYR A 371 8.30 15.47 6.52
CA TYR A 371 6.86 15.54 6.26
C TYR A 371 6.07 15.36 7.56
N PRO A 372 4.86 15.94 7.67
CA PRO A 372 3.99 15.66 8.80
C PRO A 372 3.58 14.19 8.77
N GLY A 373 3.69 13.51 9.91
CA GLY A 373 3.22 12.15 10.03
C GLY A 373 1.70 12.04 9.78
N PRO A 374 1.24 10.98 9.11
CA PRO A 374 -0.18 10.79 8.84
C PRO A 374 -1.07 10.86 10.09
N ALA A 375 -0.60 10.34 11.24
CA ALA A 375 -1.33 10.42 12.51
C ALA A 375 -1.55 11.86 12.98
N ALA A 376 -0.55 12.74 12.84
CA ALA A 376 -0.65 14.15 13.19
C ALA A 376 -1.60 14.90 12.25
N LEU A 377 -1.56 14.59 10.96
CA LEU A 377 -2.52 15.15 9.98
C LEU A 377 -3.94 14.71 10.31
N LEU A 378 -4.16 13.43 10.63
CA LEU A 378 -5.45 12.90 11.01
C LEU A 378 -6.01 13.61 12.25
N ALA A 379 -5.18 13.83 13.27
CA ALA A 379 -5.58 14.55 14.48
C ALA A 379 -6.04 15.99 14.21
N THR A 380 -5.52 16.61 13.14
CA THR A 380 -5.90 17.97 12.74
C THR A 380 -7.13 17.98 11.81
N LEU A 381 -7.19 17.05 10.85
CA LEU A 381 -8.21 17.04 9.80
C LEU A 381 -9.53 16.41 10.28
N ALA A 382 -9.49 15.37 11.13
CA ALA A 382 -10.69 14.66 11.54
C ALA A 382 -11.68 15.53 12.34
N PRO A 383 -11.26 16.37 13.31
CA PRO A 383 -12.20 17.26 14.00
C PRO A 383 -12.83 18.32 13.08
N ALA A 384 -12.09 18.73 12.03
CA ALA A 384 -12.52 19.79 11.12
C ALA A 384 -13.42 19.28 9.97
N LEU A 385 -13.59 17.96 9.85
CA LEU A 385 -14.38 17.38 8.76
C LEU A 385 -15.86 17.72 8.95
N PRO A 386 -16.56 18.30 7.94
CA PRO A 386 -17.99 18.59 8.02
C PRO A 386 -18.83 17.34 8.29
N ALA A 387 -19.94 17.52 9.03
CA ALA A 387 -20.82 16.46 9.50
C ALA A 387 -21.38 15.57 8.38
N ASP A 388 -21.75 16.19 7.27
CA ASP A 388 -22.36 15.58 6.10
C ASP A 388 -21.38 14.89 5.15
N THR A 389 -20.07 15.00 5.41
CA THR A 389 -19.05 14.38 4.55
C THR A 389 -19.12 12.87 4.58
N VAL A 390 -19.25 12.24 3.42
CA VAL A 390 -19.18 10.78 3.28
C VAL A 390 -17.77 10.30 3.61
N VAL A 391 -17.64 9.40 4.56
CA VAL A 391 -16.35 8.82 5.01
C VAL A 391 -16.17 7.41 4.46
N CYS A 392 -17.18 6.57 4.55
CA CYS A 392 -17.19 5.26 3.94
C CYS A 392 -17.95 5.30 2.62
N ARG A 393 -17.26 5.22 1.48
CA ARG A 393 -17.91 5.25 0.15
C ARG A 393 -18.78 4.02 -0.11
N CYS A 394 -18.33 2.84 0.35
CA CYS A 394 -19.02 1.57 0.09
C CYS A 394 -20.39 1.51 0.76
N GLU A 395 -20.51 2.06 1.96
CA GLU A 395 -21.72 2.03 2.78
C GLU A 395 -22.37 3.41 2.93
N ALA A 396 -21.84 4.42 2.22
CA ALA A 396 -22.32 5.81 2.22
C ALA A 396 -22.38 6.46 3.61
N VAL A 397 -21.58 6.00 4.59
CA VAL A 397 -21.59 6.48 5.97
C VAL A 397 -20.94 7.85 6.09
N ARG A 398 -21.58 8.77 6.80
CA ARG A 398 -21.14 10.16 6.99
C ARG A 398 -20.35 10.34 8.29
N ALA A 399 -19.61 11.45 8.37
CA ALA A 399 -18.80 11.77 9.53
C ALA A 399 -19.62 11.94 10.82
N GLU A 400 -20.82 12.51 10.73
CA GLU A 400 -21.73 12.68 11.85
C GLU A 400 -22.19 11.36 12.44
N GLU A 401 -22.58 10.40 11.61
CA GLU A 401 -23.00 9.07 12.05
C GLU A 401 -21.92 8.36 12.84
N ILE A 402 -20.66 8.45 12.36
CA ILE A 402 -19.50 7.88 13.06
C ILE A 402 -19.27 8.57 14.41
N ARG A 403 -19.30 9.92 14.44
CA ARG A 403 -19.10 10.69 15.68
C ARG A 403 -20.19 10.42 16.70
N THR A 404 -21.45 10.43 16.27
CA THR A 404 -22.61 10.21 17.18
C THR A 404 -22.56 8.80 17.76
N THR A 405 -22.30 7.79 16.92
CA THR A 405 -22.18 6.41 17.38
C THR A 405 -21.01 6.25 18.38
N ALA A 406 -19.86 6.84 18.05
CA ALA A 406 -18.69 6.78 18.93
C ALA A 406 -18.93 7.48 20.29
N ALA A 407 -19.58 8.64 20.27
CA ALA A 407 -19.91 9.38 21.51
C ALA A 407 -20.91 8.63 22.40
N GLY A 408 -21.79 7.83 21.80
CA GLY A 408 -22.74 6.97 22.53
C GLY A 408 -22.14 5.63 23.01
N SER A 409 -20.92 5.30 22.60
CA SER A 409 -20.23 4.07 23.01
C SER A 409 -19.44 4.30 24.31
N ALA A 410 -19.55 3.36 25.26
CA ALA A 410 -18.81 3.46 26.52
C ALA A 410 -17.29 3.42 26.32
N ASP A 411 -16.82 2.68 25.30
CA ASP A 411 -15.40 2.36 25.12
C ASP A 411 -14.75 3.00 23.87
N GLY A 412 -15.55 3.64 23.00
CA GLY A 412 -15.04 4.15 21.71
C GLY A 412 -14.51 3.05 20.78
N ASP A 413 -15.02 1.84 20.94
CA ASP A 413 -14.58 0.67 20.18
C ASP A 413 -14.91 0.84 18.69
N LEU A 414 -13.90 0.68 17.84
CA LEU A 414 -14.05 0.72 16.39
C LEU A 414 -14.96 -0.40 15.85
N ASN A 415 -14.99 -1.57 16.51
CA ASN A 415 -15.87 -2.67 16.10
C ASN A 415 -17.34 -2.34 16.41
N ALA A 416 -17.61 -1.72 17.57
CA ALA A 416 -18.94 -1.23 17.89
C ALA A 416 -19.36 -0.16 16.87
N THR A 417 -18.50 0.83 16.59
CA THR A 417 -18.75 1.84 15.57
C THR A 417 -19.03 1.20 14.21
N LYS A 418 -18.22 0.20 13.79
CA LYS A 418 -18.43 -0.57 12.56
C LYS A 418 -19.77 -1.31 12.57
N ALA A 419 -20.12 -1.96 13.67
CA ALA A 419 -21.35 -2.75 13.78
C ALA A 419 -22.61 -1.88 13.62
N TRP A 420 -22.62 -0.70 14.22
CA TRP A 420 -23.75 0.21 14.18
C TRP A 420 -23.85 1.04 12.91
N THR A 421 -22.71 1.52 12.37
CA THR A 421 -22.69 2.39 11.19
C THR A 421 -22.46 1.64 9.89
N ARG A 422 -22.01 0.41 9.93
CA ARG A 422 -21.50 -0.39 8.80
C ARG A 422 -20.23 0.16 8.16
N ALA A 423 -19.62 1.24 8.68
CA ALA A 423 -18.37 1.78 8.17
C ALA A 423 -17.27 0.72 8.16
N GLY A 424 -16.70 0.43 6.99
CA GLY A 424 -15.70 -0.62 6.81
C GLY A 424 -16.24 -2.02 6.55
N MET A 425 -17.57 -2.21 6.36
CA MET A 425 -18.16 -3.50 5.98
C MET A 425 -18.20 -3.73 4.47
N GLY A 426 -18.06 -2.71 3.66
CA GLY A 426 -18.10 -2.85 2.21
C GLY A 426 -16.88 -3.56 1.62
N PRO A 427 -16.79 -3.70 0.28
CA PRO A 427 -15.77 -4.50 -0.40
C PRO A 427 -14.32 -4.18 -0.05
N CYS A 428 -14.00 -2.91 0.26
CA CYS A 428 -12.65 -2.54 0.68
C CYS A 428 -12.29 -3.00 2.11
N GLN A 429 -13.25 -3.51 2.89
CA GLN A 429 -13.06 -3.99 4.27
C GLN A 429 -12.34 -2.98 5.17
N GLY A 430 -12.68 -1.70 5.02
CA GLY A 430 -12.11 -0.59 5.82
C GLY A 430 -10.70 -0.15 5.38
N ARG A 431 -10.17 -0.66 4.28
CA ARG A 431 -8.84 -0.26 3.79
C ARG A 431 -8.77 1.21 3.43
N GLU A 432 -9.83 1.77 2.85
CA GLU A 432 -9.91 3.21 2.56
C GLU A 432 -10.33 4.02 3.78
N CYS A 433 -11.48 3.68 4.37
CA CYS A 433 -12.10 4.52 5.40
C CYS A 433 -11.56 4.30 6.81
N GLY A 434 -10.95 3.14 7.13
CA GLY A 434 -10.62 2.77 8.52
C GLY A 434 -9.74 3.78 9.24
N PHE A 435 -8.79 4.40 8.55
CA PHE A 435 -7.94 5.44 9.12
C PHE A 435 -8.74 6.69 9.50
N ALA A 436 -9.64 7.14 8.62
CA ALA A 436 -10.50 8.29 8.87
C ALA A 436 -11.53 8.00 9.97
N VAL A 437 -12.13 6.80 9.97
CA VAL A 437 -13.06 6.35 11.04
C VAL A 437 -12.36 6.39 12.40
N ALA A 438 -11.16 5.84 12.51
CA ALA A 438 -10.37 5.88 13.74
C ALA A 438 -10.07 7.32 14.20
N GLY A 439 -9.79 8.23 13.27
CA GLY A 439 -9.60 9.64 13.58
C GLY A 439 -10.85 10.33 14.11
N LEU A 440 -12.00 10.06 13.49
CA LEU A 440 -13.28 10.62 13.92
C LEU A 440 -13.70 10.11 15.30
N VAL A 441 -13.56 8.81 15.56
CA VAL A 441 -13.82 8.23 16.89
C VAL A 441 -12.96 8.91 17.95
N ARG A 442 -11.65 9.07 17.71
CA ARG A 442 -10.76 9.77 18.64
C ARG A 442 -11.12 11.25 18.83
N SER A 443 -11.62 11.90 17.81
CA SER A 443 -11.96 13.33 17.87
C SER A 443 -13.10 13.65 18.85
N VAL A 444 -13.96 12.68 19.14
CA VAL A 444 -15.09 12.82 20.09
C VAL A 444 -14.84 12.14 21.44
N MET A 445 -13.73 11.41 21.59
CA MET A 445 -13.35 10.74 22.83
C MET A 445 -11.94 11.14 23.28
N PRO A 446 -11.69 12.42 23.60
CA PRO A 446 -10.38 12.87 24.03
C PRO A 446 -10.02 12.22 25.37
N GLY A 447 -8.81 11.66 25.47
CA GLY A 447 -8.25 11.09 26.68
C GLY A 447 -8.35 9.56 26.83
N ARG A 448 -9.02 8.86 25.94
CA ARG A 448 -9.01 7.40 25.87
C ARG A 448 -8.11 6.94 24.72
N GLY A 449 -6.95 6.40 25.02
CA GLY A 449 -6.06 5.79 24.01
C GLY A 449 -4.63 6.32 23.94
N VAL A 450 -4.23 7.22 24.84
CA VAL A 450 -2.82 7.63 25.04
C VAL A 450 -2.51 7.52 26.55
N GLY A 451 -2.79 6.35 27.12
CA GLY A 451 -2.47 6.02 28.49
C GLY A 451 -1.53 4.81 28.50
N ASP A 452 -0.37 5.00 29.09
CA ASP A 452 0.50 3.98 29.66
C ASP A 452 0.94 2.82 28.73
N GLY A 453 1.80 3.13 27.76
CA GLY A 453 2.68 2.14 27.13
C GLY A 453 2.11 1.29 26.00
N GLU A 454 0.80 1.21 25.82
CA GLU A 454 0.15 0.55 24.67
C GLU A 454 -0.75 1.53 23.91
N SER A 455 -0.18 2.26 22.99
CA SER A 455 -0.95 3.06 22.01
C SER A 455 -1.70 2.08 21.10
N ARG A 456 -2.86 1.62 21.52
CA ARG A 456 -3.78 0.89 20.66
C ARG A 456 -4.37 1.85 19.64
N VAL A 457 -3.70 2.01 18.50
CA VAL A 457 -4.38 2.46 17.31
C VAL A 457 -5.25 1.28 16.87
N GLU A 458 -6.49 1.30 17.30
CA GLU A 458 -7.44 0.27 16.91
C GLU A 458 -7.65 0.39 15.40
N ILE A 459 -7.21 -0.60 14.67
CA ILE A 459 -7.54 -0.85 13.28
C ILE A 459 -8.60 -1.96 13.30
N PHE A 460 -9.48 -1.95 12.31
CA PHE A 460 -10.40 -3.06 12.16
C PHE A 460 -9.64 -4.39 12.18
N PRO A 461 -10.09 -5.38 12.96
CA PRO A 461 -9.41 -6.67 13.03
C PRO A 461 -9.41 -7.37 11.67
N SER A 462 -8.32 -8.05 11.36
CA SER A 462 -8.26 -8.93 10.21
C SER A 462 -9.06 -10.19 10.52
N ARG A 463 -10.05 -10.49 9.71
CA ARG A 463 -10.90 -11.68 9.81
C ARG A 463 -10.89 -12.43 8.49
N LEU A 464 -11.12 -13.73 8.55
CA LEU A 464 -11.32 -14.56 7.36
C LEU A 464 -12.71 -14.26 6.76
N PRO A 465 -12.83 -14.05 5.44
CA PRO A 465 -11.74 -13.81 4.49
C PRO A 465 -11.18 -12.39 4.60
N VAL A 466 -9.86 -12.19 4.37
CA VAL A 466 -9.26 -10.83 4.35
C VAL A 466 -9.57 -10.07 3.05
N ARG A 467 -10.08 -10.73 2.05
CA ARG A 467 -10.57 -10.17 0.79
C ARG A 467 -11.97 -10.71 0.52
N PRO A 468 -12.86 -9.94 -0.13
CA PRO A 468 -14.12 -10.49 -0.59
C PRO A 468 -13.89 -11.71 -1.49
N VAL A 469 -14.63 -12.75 -1.24
CA VAL A 469 -14.57 -14.04 -1.98
C VAL A 469 -15.99 -14.42 -2.36
N PRO A 470 -16.24 -14.87 -3.58
CA PRO A 470 -17.54 -15.40 -3.99
C PRO A 470 -17.96 -16.58 -3.12
N LEU A 471 -19.26 -16.68 -2.84
CA LEU A 471 -19.79 -17.80 -2.06
C LEU A 471 -19.54 -19.14 -2.75
N ALA A 472 -19.58 -19.16 -4.08
CA ALA A 472 -19.28 -20.36 -4.88
C ALA A 472 -17.87 -20.91 -4.56
N THR A 473 -16.86 -20.05 -4.49
CA THR A 473 -15.48 -20.43 -4.12
C THR A 473 -15.41 -21.08 -2.73
N LEU A 474 -16.18 -20.57 -1.77
CA LEU A 474 -16.24 -21.16 -0.41
C LEU A 474 -16.95 -22.50 -0.41
N LEU A 475 -18.01 -22.68 -1.21
CA LEU A 475 -18.73 -23.93 -1.34
C LEU A 475 -17.88 -25.01 -2.01
N GLU A 476 -17.12 -24.66 -3.03
CA GLU A 476 -16.17 -25.58 -3.68
C GLU A 476 -15.04 -26.01 -2.71
N LEU A 477 -14.53 -25.06 -1.90
CA LEU A 477 -13.52 -25.39 -0.89
C LEU A 477 -14.03 -26.36 0.17
N ALA A 478 -15.32 -26.23 0.57
CA ALA A 478 -15.95 -27.07 1.57
C ALA A 478 -16.17 -28.53 1.11
N GLY A 479 -16.18 -28.77 -0.22
CA GLY A 479 -16.39 -30.09 -0.81
C GLY A 479 -17.81 -30.64 -0.65
N PRO A 480 -18.13 -31.80 -1.29
CA PRO A 480 -19.47 -32.35 -1.30
C PRO A 480 -19.96 -32.93 0.05
N GLU A 481 -19.06 -33.13 1.02
CA GLU A 481 -19.45 -33.67 2.34
C GLU A 481 -20.14 -32.63 3.24
N SER A 482 -19.86 -31.34 3.05
CA SER A 482 -20.55 -30.29 3.84
C SER A 482 -22.00 -30.04 3.38
N GLN A 483 -22.40 -30.57 2.23
CA GLN A 483 -23.78 -30.48 1.74
C GLN A 483 -24.71 -31.59 2.30
N LYS A 484 -24.17 -32.53 3.06
CA LYS A 484 -24.92 -33.63 3.70
C LYS A 484 -25.24 -33.40 5.18
N GLY A 485 -25.11 -32.16 5.66
CA GLY A 485 -25.53 -31.76 6.98
C GLY A 485 -27.04 -31.57 7.05
N ASP A 486 -27.71 -32.49 7.72
CA ASP A 486 -29.08 -32.47 8.29
C ASP A 486 -30.24 -32.25 7.29
N ALA A 487 -30.71 -33.34 6.73
CA ALA A 487 -32.11 -33.53 6.34
C ALA A 487 -32.89 -34.19 7.48
#